data_ae5d4c3003de5e972e49d2d22fd5ca39
#
_entry.id   ae5d4c3003de5e972e49d2d22fd5ca39
#
_cell.length_a   1.000
_cell.length_b   1.000
_cell.length_c   1.000
_cell.angle_alpha   90.00
_cell.angle_beta   90.00
_cell.angle_gamma   90.00
#
_symmetry.space_group_name_H-M   'P 1'
#
loop_
_entity.id
_entity.type
_entity.pdbx_description
1 polymer ?
#
loop_
_entity_poly.entity_id
_entity_poly.type
_entity_poly.pdbx_seq_one_letter_code
_entity_poly.pdbx_strand_id
1 'polypeptide(L)'
;MKYAAIAITLLSTLSVSLADGIKCDLSVMCKFPTGGDSQDPDTKVMKDLIDQIPDDKHFGDGEYLACQNVGRVTLANDAYCTFAQGGDGVTGFDAKWAIQAIIDHNCSKCGQVPVGSESVLDGDNLFKFDYVSDRRGCDRVC
;
A
#
# COMPACT_ATOMS: atom_id res chain seq x y z
N MET A 1 31.26 -54.40 8.82
CA MET A 1 30.27 -53.58 8.08
C MET A 1 29.88 -52.40 8.96
N LYS A 2 30.31 -51.17 8.59
CA LYS A 2 30.05 -49.96 9.37
C LYS A 2 28.96 -49.19 8.65
N TYR A 3 27.80 -49.06 9.27
CA TYR A 3 26.70 -48.24 8.75
C TYR A 3 26.89 -46.80 9.20
N ALA A 4 27.15 -45.90 8.27
CA ALA A 4 27.17 -44.46 8.52
C ALA A 4 25.72 -43.94 8.44
N ALA A 5 25.22 -43.45 9.56
CA ALA A 5 23.93 -42.77 9.63
C ALA A 5 24.09 -41.35 9.14
N ILE A 6 23.46 -41.04 8.04
CA ILE A 6 23.37 -39.65 7.49
C ILE A 6 22.21 -38.97 8.20
N ALA A 7 22.52 -38.04 9.09
CA ALA A 7 21.52 -37.17 9.72
C ALA A 7 21.15 -36.05 8.69
N ILE A 8 19.95 -36.10 8.14
CA ILE A 8 19.38 -35.05 7.31
C ILE A 8 18.75 -34.02 8.26
N THR A 9 19.45 -32.92 8.47
CA THR A 9 18.89 -31.75 9.17
C THR A 9 17.94 -31.03 8.22
N LEU A 10 16.64 -31.17 8.45
CA LEU A 10 15.61 -30.35 7.81
C LEU A 10 15.72 -28.93 8.38
N LEU A 11 16.33 -28.01 7.64
CA LEU A 11 16.17 -26.59 7.87
C LEU A 11 14.72 -26.21 7.46
N SER A 12 13.82 -26.17 8.44
CA SER A 12 12.52 -25.51 8.28
C SER A 12 12.76 -24.02 8.22
N THR A 13 12.73 -23.47 7.00
CA THR A 13 12.63 -22.02 6.79
C THR A 13 11.29 -21.57 7.35
N LEU A 14 11.30 -20.90 8.50
CA LEU A 14 10.14 -20.16 8.99
C LEU A 14 9.90 -19.02 7.99
N SER A 15 8.96 -19.23 7.09
CA SER A 15 8.36 -18.14 6.31
C SER A 15 7.53 -17.33 7.30
N VAL A 16 8.06 -16.24 7.82
CA VAL A 16 7.26 -15.25 8.55
C VAL A 16 6.27 -14.69 7.53
N SER A 17 5.02 -15.10 7.63
CA SER A 17 3.97 -14.59 6.78
C SER A 17 3.67 -13.15 7.23
N LEU A 18 4.14 -12.18 6.49
CA LEU A 18 3.81 -10.75 6.62
C LEU A 18 2.33 -10.43 6.30
N ALA A 19 1.50 -11.47 6.20
CA ALA A 19 0.09 -11.34 5.83
C ALA A 19 -0.81 -10.79 6.96
N ASP A 20 -0.34 -10.80 8.21
CA ASP A 20 -1.08 -10.25 9.36
C ASP A 20 -0.94 -8.72 9.39
N GLY A 21 -1.95 -8.01 8.86
CA GLY A 21 -2.02 -6.55 8.90
C GLY A 21 -2.38 -5.89 7.57
N ILE A 22 -2.20 -6.58 6.43
CA ILE A 22 -2.63 -6.05 5.14
C ILE A 22 -4.15 -6.21 4.99
N LYS A 23 -4.84 -5.12 4.67
CA LYS A 23 -6.28 -5.12 4.42
C LYS A 23 -6.56 -4.56 3.03
N CYS A 24 -7.36 -5.28 2.22
CA CYS A 24 -7.74 -4.86 0.88
C CYS A 24 -9.07 -4.07 0.84
N ASP A 25 -9.96 -4.37 1.77
CA ASP A 25 -11.32 -3.82 1.79
C ASP A 25 -11.40 -2.58 2.66
N LEU A 26 -11.03 -1.42 2.10
CA LEU A 26 -11.09 -0.15 2.82
C LEU A 26 -12.44 0.55 2.62
N SER A 27 -12.52 1.53 1.75
CA SER A 27 -13.77 2.24 1.51
C SER A 27 -14.72 1.45 0.60
N VAL A 28 -16.01 1.77 0.69
CA VAL A 28 -17.05 1.21 -0.20
C VAL A 28 -16.75 1.54 -1.67
N MET A 29 -16.12 2.68 -1.94
CA MET A 29 -15.76 3.11 -3.29
C MET A 29 -14.67 2.24 -3.93
N CYS A 30 -13.91 1.51 -3.15
CA CYS A 30 -12.94 0.53 -3.65
C CYS A 30 -13.59 -0.79 -4.09
N LYS A 31 -14.79 -1.09 -3.57
CA LYS A 31 -15.50 -2.36 -3.84
C LYS A 31 -16.34 -2.31 -5.11
N PHE A 32 -16.94 -1.16 -5.38
CA PHE A 32 -17.85 -1.01 -6.49
C PHE A 32 -17.18 -0.31 -7.67
N PRO A 33 -17.22 -0.90 -8.88
CA PRO A 33 -16.84 -0.18 -10.07
C PRO A 33 -17.73 1.07 -10.15
N THR A 34 -17.12 2.23 -10.14
CA THR A 34 -17.82 3.49 -10.29
C THR A 34 -18.29 3.55 -11.73
N GLY A 35 -19.56 3.19 -11.97
CA GLY A 35 -20.13 3.02 -13.29
C GLY A 35 -19.85 4.20 -14.24
N GLY A 36 -19.60 3.90 -15.49
CA GLY A 36 -19.31 4.84 -16.55
C GLY A 36 -17.80 4.95 -16.86
N ASP A 37 -17.39 6.06 -17.43
CA ASP A 37 -16.01 6.33 -17.88
C ASP A 37 -15.00 6.60 -16.73
N SER A 38 -15.35 6.27 -15.48
CA SER A 38 -14.45 6.46 -14.35
C SER A 38 -13.38 5.37 -14.32
N GLN A 39 -12.14 5.77 -14.17
CA GLN A 39 -11.04 4.83 -13.99
C GLN A 39 -11.16 4.16 -12.62
N ASP A 40 -11.20 2.84 -12.60
CA ASP A 40 -11.05 2.07 -11.37
C ASP A 40 -9.64 2.30 -10.79
N PRO A 41 -9.48 2.28 -9.46
CA PRO A 41 -8.16 2.36 -8.87
C PRO A 41 -7.30 1.18 -9.38
N ASP A 42 -6.10 1.50 -9.84
CA ASP A 42 -5.15 0.52 -10.35
C ASP A 42 -3.88 0.56 -9.49
N THR A 43 -3.63 -0.52 -8.77
CA THR A 43 -2.44 -0.66 -7.92
C THR A 43 -1.14 -0.57 -8.70
N LYS A 44 -1.11 -0.97 -9.99
CA LYS A 44 0.08 -0.87 -10.84
C LYS A 44 0.36 0.57 -11.24
N VAL A 45 -0.68 1.31 -11.65
CA VAL A 45 -0.55 2.74 -11.94
C VAL A 45 -0.10 3.48 -10.69
N MET A 46 -0.66 3.14 -9.53
CA MET A 46 -0.24 3.76 -8.27
C MET A 46 1.20 3.42 -7.92
N LYS A 47 1.62 2.18 -8.15
CA LYS A 47 3.03 1.79 -7.96
C LYS A 47 3.97 2.61 -8.83
N ASP A 48 3.66 2.81 -10.10
CA ASP A 48 4.47 3.64 -11.02
C ASP A 48 4.60 5.09 -10.54
N LEU A 49 3.59 5.63 -9.85
CA LEU A 49 3.65 6.96 -9.23
C LEU A 49 4.52 6.95 -7.98
N ILE A 50 4.34 5.96 -7.10
CA ILE A 50 5.11 5.83 -5.86
C ILE A 50 6.60 5.58 -6.14
N ASP A 51 6.95 4.84 -7.18
CA ASP A 51 8.34 4.57 -7.55
C ASP A 51 9.12 5.85 -7.95
N GLN A 52 8.43 6.94 -8.30
CA GLN A 52 9.04 8.23 -8.61
C GLN A 52 9.39 9.06 -7.36
N ILE A 53 8.92 8.66 -6.20
CA ILE A 53 9.19 9.37 -4.94
C ILE A 53 10.60 9.03 -4.45
N PRO A 54 11.42 10.00 -4.04
CA PRO A 54 12.71 9.73 -3.39
C PRO A 54 12.54 8.88 -2.12
N ASP A 55 13.45 7.94 -1.87
CA ASP A 55 13.37 7.01 -0.74
C ASP A 55 13.38 7.72 0.62
N ASP A 56 14.11 8.82 0.71
CA ASP A 56 14.29 9.63 1.91
C ASP A 56 13.21 10.69 2.12
N LYS A 57 12.29 10.88 1.15
CA LYS A 57 11.17 11.80 1.31
C LYS A 57 10.22 11.27 2.37
N HIS A 58 9.90 12.12 3.35
CA HIS A 58 9.02 11.79 4.47
C HIS A 58 7.65 12.45 4.29
N PHE A 59 6.60 11.73 4.66
CA PHE A 59 5.20 12.18 4.63
C PHE A 59 4.60 11.97 6.01
N GLY A 60 4.11 13.05 6.62
CA GLY A 60 3.47 13.03 7.93
C GLY A 60 2.05 12.47 7.90
N ASP A 61 1.43 12.34 9.08
CA ASP A 61 0.06 11.87 9.22
C ASP A 61 -0.92 12.68 8.37
N GLY A 62 -1.72 11.98 7.55
CA GLY A 62 -2.70 12.56 6.64
C GLY A 62 -2.12 13.20 5.37
N GLU A 63 -0.80 13.18 5.15
CA GLU A 63 -0.20 13.68 3.91
C GLU A 63 -0.36 12.70 2.76
N TYR A 64 -0.70 13.22 1.58
CA TYR A 64 -0.81 12.44 0.36
C TYR A 64 0.56 12.26 -0.30
N LEU A 65 0.82 11.04 -0.80
CA LEU A 65 2.05 10.72 -1.52
C LEU A 65 1.83 10.79 -3.03
N ALA A 66 0.73 10.21 -3.49
CA ALA A 66 0.33 10.22 -4.89
C ALA A 66 -1.18 10.03 -5.02
N CYS A 67 -1.77 10.57 -6.09
CA CYS A 67 -3.18 10.43 -6.39
C CYS A 67 -3.40 10.02 -7.86
N GLN A 68 -4.35 9.11 -8.05
CA GLN A 68 -4.89 8.74 -9.35
C GLN A 68 -6.28 9.35 -9.50
N ASN A 69 -6.47 10.15 -10.54
CA ASN A 69 -7.75 10.80 -10.82
C ASN A 69 -8.80 9.75 -11.24
N VAL A 70 -10.03 9.89 -10.75
CA VAL A 70 -11.14 8.98 -11.09
C VAL A 70 -11.89 9.38 -12.35
N GLY A 71 -11.54 10.49 -12.99
CA GLY A 71 -12.11 10.91 -14.28
C GLY A 71 -13.60 11.30 -14.25
N ARG A 72 -14.19 11.48 -13.08
CA ARG A 72 -15.59 11.90 -12.96
C ARG A 72 -15.76 13.38 -13.19
N VAL A 73 -16.63 13.73 -14.10
CA VAL A 73 -16.95 15.12 -14.44
C VAL A 73 -17.71 15.85 -13.33
N THR A 74 -18.31 15.12 -12.39
CA THR A 74 -19.24 15.67 -11.40
C THR A 74 -18.62 15.97 -10.03
N LEU A 75 -17.48 15.36 -9.70
CA LEU A 75 -16.77 15.57 -8.44
C LEU A 75 -15.31 15.86 -8.77
N ALA A 76 -15.00 17.11 -9.04
CA ALA A 76 -13.71 17.54 -9.61
C ALA A 76 -12.49 17.23 -8.70
N ASN A 77 -12.71 16.92 -7.43
CA ASN A 77 -11.64 16.77 -6.44
C ASN A 77 -11.48 15.35 -5.89
N ASP A 78 -12.35 14.42 -6.28
CA ASP A 78 -12.24 13.04 -5.80
C ASP A 78 -11.13 12.27 -6.55
N ALA A 79 -10.50 11.37 -5.84
CA ALA A 79 -9.39 10.57 -6.36
C ALA A 79 -9.20 9.27 -5.54
N TYR A 80 -8.38 8.38 -6.09
CA TYR A 80 -7.75 7.34 -5.29
C TYR A 80 -6.32 7.80 -4.96
N CYS A 81 -6.05 7.97 -3.67
CA CYS A 81 -4.76 8.48 -3.20
C CYS A 81 -4.05 7.49 -2.29
N THR A 82 -2.75 7.55 -2.29
CA THR A 82 -1.94 6.98 -1.22
C THR A 82 -1.62 8.06 -0.21
N PHE A 83 -1.69 7.70 1.07
CA PHE A 83 -1.43 8.62 2.16
C PHE A 83 -0.90 7.88 3.41
N ALA A 84 -0.15 8.62 4.21
CA ALA A 84 0.29 8.18 5.53
C ALA A 84 -0.85 8.34 6.53
N GLN A 85 -0.98 7.43 7.48
CA GLN A 85 -1.88 7.56 8.61
C GLN A 85 -1.21 7.09 9.89
N GLY A 86 -1.26 7.94 10.92
CA GLY A 86 -0.77 7.67 12.27
C GLY A 86 0.71 7.96 12.46
N GLY A 87 1.10 8.00 13.72
CA GLY A 87 2.45 8.06 14.25
C GLY A 87 3.44 8.99 13.55
N ASP A 88 4.59 8.45 13.23
CA ASP A 88 5.69 9.19 12.63
C ASP A 88 5.57 9.36 11.09
N GLY A 89 4.50 8.82 10.49
CA GLY A 89 4.30 8.92 9.04
C GLY A 89 5.00 7.81 8.24
N VAL A 90 5.26 8.08 6.94
CA VAL A 90 5.75 7.11 5.96
C VAL A 90 6.89 7.71 5.14
N THR A 91 7.97 6.97 4.93
CA THR A 91 9.03 7.36 3.99
C THR A 91 8.73 6.89 2.57
N GLY A 92 9.39 7.47 1.56
CA GLY A 92 9.29 6.99 0.19
C GLY A 92 9.73 5.54 0.03
N PHE A 93 10.75 5.11 0.80
CA PHE A 93 11.18 3.72 0.85
C PHE A 93 10.08 2.80 1.36
N ASP A 94 9.45 3.14 2.51
CA ASP A 94 8.34 2.37 3.08
C ASP A 94 7.14 2.31 2.13
N ALA A 95 6.84 3.42 1.45
CA ALA A 95 5.73 3.49 0.50
C ALA A 95 5.91 2.56 -0.70
N LYS A 96 7.14 2.47 -1.26
CA LYS A 96 7.46 1.55 -2.36
C LYS A 96 7.31 0.09 -1.95
N TRP A 97 7.78 -0.24 -0.75
CA TRP A 97 7.58 -1.57 -0.19
C TRP A 97 6.09 -1.86 0.05
N ALA A 98 5.36 -0.91 0.64
CA ALA A 98 3.96 -1.09 1.02
C ALA A 98 3.04 -1.27 -0.20
N ILE A 99 3.22 -0.47 -1.28
CA ILE A 99 2.41 -0.65 -2.50
C ILE A 99 2.70 -2.00 -3.17
N GLN A 100 3.95 -2.48 -3.13
CA GLN A 100 4.29 -3.81 -3.62
C GLN A 100 3.62 -4.90 -2.78
N ALA A 101 3.62 -4.76 -1.45
CA ALA A 101 2.96 -5.70 -0.54
C ALA A 101 1.44 -5.77 -0.79
N ILE A 102 0.78 -4.64 -1.09
CA ILE A 102 -0.63 -4.60 -1.50
C ILE A 102 -0.87 -5.43 -2.77
N ILE A 103 0.01 -5.28 -3.77
CA ILE A 103 -0.07 -6.03 -5.03
C ILE A 103 0.14 -7.53 -4.80
N ASP A 104 1.16 -7.90 -4.04
CA ASP A 104 1.53 -9.29 -3.75
C ASP A 104 0.44 -10.00 -2.93
N HIS A 105 -0.29 -9.23 -2.11
CA HIS A 105 -1.45 -9.71 -1.36
C HIS A 105 -2.73 -9.82 -2.22
N ASN A 106 -2.64 -9.52 -3.52
CA ASN A 106 -3.75 -9.52 -4.47
C ASN A 106 -4.87 -8.52 -4.15
N CYS A 107 -4.56 -7.42 -3.48
CA CYS A 107 -5.48 -6.30 -3.38
C CYS A 107 -5.58 -5.61 -4.74
N SER A 108 -6.68 -5.81 -5.44
CA SER A 108 -6.83 -5.34 -6.83
C SER A 108 -7.06 -3.85 -6.96
N LYS A 109 -7.59 -3.19 -5.93
CA LYS A 109 -8.02 -1.80 -6.02
C LYS A 109 -7.45 -0.91 -4.92
N CYS A 110 -7.73 -1.21 -3.67
CA CYS A 110 -7.29 -0.44 -2.52
C CYS A 110 -6.63 -1.34 -1.49
N GLY A 111 -5.88 -0.77 -0.57
CA GLY A 111 -5.27 -1.54 0.49
C GLY A 111 -4.60 -0.67 1.54
N GLN A 112 -4.34 -1.27 2.68
CA GLN A 112 -3.51 -0.68 3.72
C GLN A 112 -2.48 -1.66 4.22
N VAL A 113 -1.33 -1.13 4.59
CA VAL A 113 -0.19 -1.89 5.11
C VAL A 113 0.39 -1.16 6.31
N PRO A 114 0.62 -1.84 7.43
CA PRO A 114 1.45 -1.31 8.51
C PRO A 114 2.88 -1.07 8.00
N VAL A 115 3.45 0.08 8.31
CA VAL A 115 4.81 0.46 7.91
C VAL A 115 5.58 1.05 9.09
N GLY A 116 6.91 1.00 9.03
CA GLY A 116 7.77 1.58 10.07
C GLY A 116 7.88 0.71 11.32
N SER A 117 8.95 0.89 12.09
CA SER A 117 9.40 0.18 13.28
C SER A 117 9.59 -1.34 13.17
N GLU A 118 10.59 -1.84 13.89
CA GLU A 118 11.07 -3.23 13.87
C GLU A 118 10.05 -4.28 14.36
N SER A 119 8.87 -3.86 14.80
CA SER A 119 7.79 -4.76 15.16
C SER A 119 6.53 -4.43 14.35
N VAL A 120 6.28 -5.23 13.35
CA VAL A 120 5.07 -5.19 12.47
C VAL A 120 3.76 -5.28 13.27
N LEU A 121 3.82 -5.52 14.58
CA LEU A 121 2.68 -5.76 15.45
C LEU A 121 2.19 -4.52 16.21
N ASP A 122 2.99 -3.45 16.31
CA ASP A 122 2.63 -2.20 16.99
C ASP A 122 2.41 -1.03 16.00
N GLY A 123 2.00 -1.36 14.77
CA GLY A 123 1.90 -0.43 13.65
C GLY A 123 0.94 0.74 13.86
N ASP A 124 1.39 1.77 14.56
CA ASP A 124 0.70 3.07 14.59
C ASP A 124 0.79 3.79 13.24
N ASN A 125 1.74 3.37 12.38
CA ASN A 125 1.94 3.95 11.05
C ASN A 125 1.34 3.05 9.99
N LEU A 126 0.45 3.59 9.18
CA LEU A 126 -0.17 2.91 8.06
C LEU A 126 0.13 3.63 6.75
N PHE A 127 0.53 2.88 5.74
CA PHE A 127 0.40 3.30 4.36
C PHE A 127 -0.97 2.87 3.84
N LYS A 128 -1.72 3.81 3.28
CA LYS A 128 -3.05 3.54 2.72
C LYS A 128 -3.10 3.91 1.25
N PHE A 129 -3.79 3.08 0.47
CA PHE A 129 -4.28 3.39 -0.86
C PHE A 129 -5.81 3.28 -0.83
N ASP A 130 -6.50 4.41 -0.86
CA ASP A 130 -7.96 4.46 -0.69
C ASP A 130 -8.58 5.62 -1.48
N TYR A 131 -9.93 5.60 -1.59
CA TYR A 131 -10.70 6.70 -2.13
C TYR A 131 -10.70 7.90 -1.18
N VAL A 132 -10.56 9.10 -1.76
CA VAL A 132 -10.71 10.38 -1.05
C VAL A 132 -11.66 11.29 -1.82
N SER A 133 -12.52 12.02 -1.11
CA SER A 133 -13.45 12.98 -1.69
C SER A 133 -12.79 14.32 -2.04
N ASP A 134 -11.58 14.57 -1.54
CA ASP A 134 -10.79 15.77 -1.82
C ASP A 134 -9.31 15.41 -1.87
N ARG A 135 -8.72 15.47 -3.06
CA ARG A 135 -7.28 15.23 -3.28
C ARG A 135 -6.38 16.40 -2.87
N ARG A 136 -6.95 17.48 -2.34
CA ARG A 136 -6.21 18.66 -1.82
C ARG A 136 -5.20 19.24 -2.82
N GLY A 137 -5.53 19.20 -4.10
CA GLY A 137 -4.64 19.67 -5.17
C GLY A 137 -3.54 18.70 -5.58
N CYS A 138 -3.44 17.52 -4.96
CA CYS A 138 -2.53 16.48 -5.40
C CYS A 138 -3.01 15.90 -6.73
N ASP A 139 -2.13 15.89 -7.72
CA ASP A 139 -2.37 15.28 -9.03
C ASP A 139 -1.11 14.52 -9.44
N ARG A 140 -1.18 13.19 -9.49
CA ARG A 140 -0.08 12.25 -9.67
C ARG A 140 0.79 12.16 -8.41
N VAL A 141 2.06 12.55 -8.46
CA VAL A 141 2.96 12.59 -7.30
C VAL A 141 2.80 13.93 -6.56
N CYS A 142 2.67 13.90 -5.27
CA CYS A 142 2.52 15.04 -4.37
C CYS A 142 3.85 15.38 -3.70
#